data_77df70a47022b480eaf22b5485922e4f
#
_entry.id   77df70a47022b480eaf22b5485922e4f
#
_cell.length_a   1.000
_cell.length_b   1.000
_cell.length_c   1.000
_cell.angle_alpha   90.00
_cell.angle_beta   90.00
_cell.angle_gamma   90.00
#
_symmetry.space_group_name_H-M   'P 1'
#
loop_
_entity.id
_entity.type
_entity.pdbx_description
1 polymer ?
#
loop_
_entity_poly.entity_id
_entity_poly.type
_entity_poly.pdbx_seq_one_letter_code
_entity_poly.pdbx_strand_id
1 'polypeptide(L)'
;MGTDSSEPARNPRKPEKRARKDRDSAPPIWIGYGKLVKLHRQRAGMTQPELAEAVGYSVDTVAAIEQAKRPAKLAFTQGAERELDAQGTLMVLQDEVDRAKLPEFFRDVALLEEEALSRYDWDPLLVPGLLQTEDYARALFSAHCPPLSEDEIELSVEARLSRQRLLARKKPVELCFVIGEAALRNPVGGKRVQREQLEALRKHADLPHMEIQVMPWTCGFHPGLNGPMVVMETAEHEVVGYVESQEAGFVVSDADRVSAFTHRYGKMRSLALNPDESAQFIGRLAGEL
;
A
#
# COMPACT_ATOMS: atom_id res chain seq x y z
N MET A 1 44.55 49.59 19.98
CA MET A 1 44.41 48.33 20.74
C MET A 1 43.09 47.73 20.32
N GLY A 2 43.10 46.88 19.31
CA GLY A 2 41.93 46.14 18.83
C GLY A 2 42.13 44.69 19.17
N THR A 3 41.17 44.09 19.84
CA THR A 3 41.15 42.66 20.11
C THR A 3 40.27 41.98 19.06
N ASP A 4 40.95 41.30 18.17
CA ASP A 4 40.40 40.37 17.18
C ASP A 4 39.93 39.09 17.92
N SER A 5 38.66 38.79 17.89
CA SER A 5 38.07 37.56 18.41
C SER A 5 37.44 36.78 17.27
N SER A 6 38.27 36.03 16.52
CA SER A 6 37.81 35.06 15.55
C SER A 6 37.33 33.78 16.27
N GLU A 7 36.01 33.56 16.33
CA GLU A 7 35.45 32.28 16.67
C GLU A 7 35.76 31.22 15.57
N PRO A 8 36.16 29.99 15.93
CA PRO A 8 36.39 28.94 14.94
C PRO A 8 35.06 28.40 14.42
N ALA A 9 34.91 28.37 13.10
CA ALA A 9 33.78 27.79 12.38
C ALA A 9 33.52 26.34 12.80
N ARG A 10 32.32 26.06 13.29
CA ARG A 10 31.84 24.70 13.58
C ARG A 10 31.73 23.91 12.28
N ASN A 11 32.59 22.89 12.18
CA ASN A 11 32.55 21.89 11.10
C ASN A 11 31.20 21.16 11.07
N PRO A 12 30.48 21.12 9.94
CA PRO A 12 29.22 20.39 9.87
C PRO A 12 29.48 18.88 10.05
N ARG A 13 28.91 18.30 11.09
CA ARG A 13 28.99 16.86 11.36
C ARG A 13 28.43 16.11 10.16
N LYS A 14 29.24 15.18 9.61
CA LYS A 14 28.81 14.24 8.56
C LYS A 14 27.53 13.53 9.03
N PRO A 15 26.51 13.40 8.16
CA PRO A 15 25.32 12.61 8.49
C PRO A 15 25.76 11.17 8.77
N GLU A 16 25.42 10.70 9.94
CA GLU A 16 25.84 9.42 10.50
C GLU A 16 25.36 8.25 9.64
N LYS A 17 26.20 7.21 9.58
CA LYS A 17 25.96 5.89 8.98
C LYS A 17 24.74 5.11 9.56
N ARG A 18 23.89 5.75 10.35
CA ARG A 18 22.66 5.16 10.94
C ARG A 18 21.61 4.83 9.90
N ALA A 19 21.38 5.67 8.89
CA ALA A 19 20.34 5.48 7.90
C ALA A 19 20.53 4.25 6.97
N ARG A 20 21.73 3.68 6.90
CA ARG A 20 21.99 2.47 6.08
C ARG A 20 21.77 1.15 6.82
N LYS A 21 21.78 1.15 8.15
CA LYS A 21 21.65 -0.07 8.98
C LYS A 21 20.18 -0.43 9.25
N ASP A 22 19.24 0.52 9.14
CA ASP A 22 17.81 0.28 9.38
C ASP A 22 17.07 -0.31 8.16
N ARG A 23 17.62 -0.20 6.94
CA ARG A 23 17.04 -0.79 5.73
C ARG A 23 17.26 -2.30 5.59
N ASP A 24 18.28 -2.87 6.27
CA ASP A 24 18.65 -4.30 6.20
C ASP A 24 18.10 -5.14 7.36
N SER A 25 17.39 -4.56 8.31
CA SER A 25 16.84 -5.31 9.43
C SER A 25 15.37 -5.67 9.17
N ALA A 26 15.05 -6.96 9.27
CA ALA A 26 13.67 -7.44 9.17
C ALA A 26 12.74 -6.68 10.16
N PRO A 27 11.47 -6.44 9.81
CA PRO A 27 10.52 -5.82 10.72
C PRO A 27 10.49 -6.53 12.09
N PRO A 28 10.43 -5.79 13.20
CA PRO A 28 10.46 -6.39 14.55
C PRO A 28 9.39 -7.45 14.77
N ILE A 29 8.20 -7.27 14.18
CA ILE A 29 7.11 -8.23 14.25
C ILE A 29 7.46 -9.54 13.55
N TRP A 30 8.15 -9.54 12.41
CA TRP A 30 8.58 -10.76 11.73
C TRP A 30 9.61 -11.52 12.56
N ILE A 31 10.52 -10.79 13.26
CA ILE A 31 11.50 -11.38 14.17
C ILE A 31 10.79 -12.05 15.36
N GLY A 32 9.81 -11.38 15.95
CA GLY A 32 9.00 -11.92 17.05
C GLY A 32 8.20 -13.14 16.62
N TYR A 33 7.50 -13.05 15.50
CA TYR A 33 6.71 -14.12 14.93
C TYR A 33 7.57 -15.36 14.61
N GLY A 34 8.68 -15.18 13.90
CA GLY A 34 9.59 -16.29 13.57
C GLY A 34 10.15 -17.01 14.80
N LYS A 35 10.46 -16.26 15.87
CA LYS A 35 10.86 -16.85 17.16
C LYS A 35 9.74 -17.66 17.80
N LEU A 36 8.48 -17.20 17.70
CA LEU A 36 7.32 -17.96 18.23
C LEU A 36 7.10 -19.25 17.43
N VAL A 37 7.13 -19.22 16.11
CA VAL A 37 7.05 -20.42 15.27
C VAL A 37 8.13 -21.43 15.69
N LYS A 38 9.39 -20.98 15.79
CA LYS A 38 10.49 -21.82 16.24
C LYS A 38 10.26 -22.40 17.64
N LEU A 39 9.77 -21.60 18.58
CA LEU A 39 9.49 -22.04 19.96
C LEU A 39 8.41 -23.13 19.99
N HIS A 40 7.28 -22.90 19.31
CA HIS A 40 6.19 -23.88 19.24
C HIS A 40 6.64 -25.16 18.55
N ARG A 41 7.39 -25.06 17.43
CA ARG A 41 7.95 -26.23 16.75
C ARG A 41 8.87 -27.07 17.67
N GLN A 42 9.75 -26.39 18.41
CA GLN A 42 10.64 -27.09 19.37
C GLN A 42 9.88 -27.75 20.54
N ARG A 43 8.80 -27.10 21.03
CA ARG A 43 7.92 -27.68 22.05
C ARG A 43 7.17 -28.90 21.55
N ALA A 44 6.75 -28.89 20.28
CA ALA A 44 6.15 -30.05 19.62
C ALA A 44 7.16 -31.16 19.28
N GLY A 45 8.46 -30.96 19.57
CA GLY A 45 9.51 -31.91 19.24
C GLY A 45 9.80 -32.04 17.73
N MET A 46 9.30 -31.14 16.91
CA MET A 46 9.43 -31.23 15.45
C MET A 46 10.74 -30.59 14.95
N THR A 47 11.28 -31.14 13.88
CA THR A 47 12.33 -30.53 13.05
C THR A 47 11.72 -29.58 12.04
N GLN A 48 12.53 -28.73 11.40
CA GLN A 48 12.04 -27.87 10.31
C GLN A 48 11.48 -28.66 9.10
N PRO A 49 12.10 -29.77 8.66
CA PRO A 49 11.52 -30.62 7.62
C PRO A 49 10.14 -31.19 7.98
N GLU A 50 9.97 -31.70 9.22
CA GLU A 50 8.68 -32.24 9.67
C GLU A 50 7.58 -31.16 9.70
N LEU A 51 7.88 -29.95 10.19
CA LEU A 51 6.91 -28.84 10.11
C LEU A 51 6.61 -28.48 8.67
N ALA A 52 7.62 -28.41 7.81
CA ALA A 52 7.46 -28.07 6.39
C ALA A 52 6.51 -29.05 5.68
N GLU A 53 6.68 -30.35 5.90
CA GLU A 53 5.81 -31.39 5.38
C GLU A 53 4.37 -31.23 5.90
N ALA A 54 4.22 -31.04 7.22
CA ALA A 54 2.91 -30.91 7.87
C ALA A 54 2.09 -29.70 7.37
N VAL A 55 2.76 -28.57 7.09
CA VAL A 55 2.08 -27.34 6.62
C VAL A 55 2.06 -27.18 5.10
N GLY A 56 2.67 -28.11 4.35
CA GLY A 56 2.68 -28.09 2.87
C GLY A 56 3.60 -27.02 2.27
N TYR A 57 4.72 -26.71 2.94
CA TYR A 57 5.72 -25.72 2.49
C TYR A 57 7.11 -26.36 2.35
N SER A 58 8.05 -25.67 1.71
CA SER A 58 9.44 -26.11 1.65
C SER A 58 10.15 -25.86 2.99
N VAL A 59 11.18 -26.65 3.27
CA VAL A 59 12.07 -26.49 4.45
C VAL A 59 12.70 -25.10 4.45
N ASP A 60 13.11 -24.61 3.28
CA ASP A 60 13.70 -23.28 3.12
C ASP A 60 12.70 -22.17 3.49
N THR A 61 11.41 -22.35 3.18
CA THR A 61 10.35 -21.40 3.58
C THR A 61 10.20 -21.36 5.10
N VAL A 62 10.15 -22.51 5.77
CA VAL A 62 10.07 -22.58 7.24
C VAL A 62 11.31 -21.93 7.88
N ALA A 63 12.49 -22.24 7.37
CA ALA A 63 13.74 -21.64 7.85
C ALA A 63 13.78 -20.13 7.64
N ALA A 64 13.31 -19.64 6.48
CA ALA A 64 13.25 -18.20 6.18
C ALA A 64 12.26 -17.46 7.11
N ILE A 65 11.10 -18.05 7.42
CA ILE A 65 10.13 -17.48 8.36
C ILE A 65 10.72 -17.44 9.77
N GLU A 66 11.30 -18.53 10.27
CA GLU A 66 11.93 -18.58 11.60
C GLU A 66 13.10 -17.58 11.75
N GLN A 67 13.78 -17.26 10.65
CA GLN A 67 14.87 -16.28 10.59
C GLN A 67 14.41 -14.87 10.26
N ALA A 68 13.09 -14.63 10.14
CA ALA A 68 12.49 -13.35 9.74
C ALA A 68 12.97 -12.82 8.38
N LYS A 69 13.48 -13.68 7.51
CA LYS A 69 13.86 -13.32 6.12
C LYS A 69 12.65 -13.20 5.20
N ARG A 70 11.54 -13.83 5.58
CA ARG A 70 10.27 -13.84 4.86
C ARG A 70 9.11 -13.81 5.85
N PRO A 71 8.06 -13.00 5.60
CA PRO A 71 6.84 -13.05 6.41
C PRO A 71 6.06 -14.36 6.18
N ALA A 72 5.36 -14.79 7.19
CA ALA A 72 4.41 -15.89 7.05
C ALA A 72 3.19 -15.44 6.25
N LYS A 73 2.70 -16.30 5.34
CA LYS A 73 1.40 -16.15 4.72
C LYS A 73 0.31 -16.70 5.63
N LEU A 74 -0.90 -16.19 5.52
CA LEU A 74 -2.05 -16.65 6.31
C LEU A 74 -2.21 -18.19 6.27
N ALA A 75 -2.08 -18.80 5.09
CA ALA A 75 -2.19 -20.26 4.96
C ALA A 75 -1.09 -21.01 5.72
N PHE A 76 0.14 -20.48 5.75
CA PHE A 76 1.21 -21.02 6.59
C PHE A 76 0.85 -20.91 8.07
N THR A 77 0.40 -19.74 8.50
CA THR A 77 0.03 -19.49 9.90
C THR A 77 -1.10 -20.40 10.34
N GLN A 78 -2.15 -20.57 9.53
CA GLN A 78 -3.25 -21.50 9.82
C GLN A 78 -2.77 -22.96 9.95
N GLY A 79 -1.87 -23.39 9.07
CA GLY A 79 -1.25 -24.70 9.14
C GLY A 79 -0.40 -24.86 10.41
N ALA A 80 0.50 -23.91 10.66
CA ALA A 80 1.39 -23.95 11.82
C ALA A 80 0.62 -23.86 13.15
N GLU A 81 -0.43 -23.03 13.23
CA GLU A 81 -1.32 -22.93 14.38
C GLU A 81 -1.91 -24.29 14.77
N ARG A 82 -2.41 -25.02 13.77
CA ARG A 82 -3.02 -26.35 13.97
C ARG A 82 -1.97 -27.42 14.32
N GLU A 83 -0.91 -27.51 13.53
CA GLU A 83 0.08 -28.60 13.67
C GLU A 83 0.95 -28.43 14.93
N LEU A 84 1.13 -27.21 15.42
CA LEU A 84 1.94 -26.89 16.59
C LEU A 84 1.12 -26.68 17.87
N ASP A 85 -0.22 -26.82 17.80
CA ASP A 85 -1.14 -26.47 18.89
C ASP A 85 -0.81 -25.12 19.53
N ALA A 86 -0.65 -24.09 18.67
CA ALA A 86 -0.17 -22.78 19.10
C ALA A 86 -1.22 -21.93 19.83
N GLN A 87 -2.46 -22.43 20.00
CA GLN A 87 -3.54 -21.85 20.83
C GLN A 87 -3.86 -20.37 20.49
N GLY A 88 -3.85 -20.03 19.21
CA GLY A 88 -4.16 -18.68 18.70
C GLY A 88 -2.98 -17.71 18.70
N THR A 89 -1.83 -18.09 19.28
CA THR A 89 -0.69 -17.17 19.46
C THR A 89 -0.02 -16.73 18.15
N LEU A 90 -0.09 -17.54 17.10
CA LEU A 90 0.41 -17.17 15.78
C LEU A 90 -0.66 -16.41 14.99
N MET A 91 -1.92 -16.83 15.08
CA MET A 91 -3.02 -16.19 14.36
C MET A 91 -3.26 -14.75 14.81
N VAL A 92 -3.17 -14.45 16.10
CA VAL A 92 -3.38 -13.10 16.64
C VAL A 92 -2.36 -12.08 16.10
N LEU A 93 -1.20 -12.53 15.62
CA LEU A 93 -0.15 -11.67 15.08
C LEU A 93 -0.20 -11.53 13.54
N GLN A 94 -1.08 -12.29 12.86
CA GLN A 94 -1.05 -12.35 11.40
C GLN A 94 -1.29 -10.99 10.74
N ASP A 95 -2.22 -10.20 11.27
CA ASP A 95 -2.54 -8.88 10.70
C ASP A 95 -1.35 -7.92 10.81
N GLU A 96 -0.60 -7.94 11.92
CA GLU A 96 0.63 -7.17 12.08
C GLU A 96 1.76 -7.66 11.17
N VAL A 97 1.87 -8.98 10.97
CA VAL A 97 2.84 -9.57 10.03
C VAL A 97 2.53 -9.10 8.60
N ASP A 98 1.25 -9.06 8.22
CA ASP A 98 0.82 -8.61 6.90
C ASP A 98 1.02 -7.10 6.72
N ARG A 99 0.67 -6.27 7.71
CA ARG A 99 0.93 -4.81 7.67
C ARG A 99 2.41 -4.48 7.56
N ALA A 100 3.28 -5.27 8.18
CA ALA A 100 4.72 -5.05 8.09
C ALA A 100 5.33 -5.31 6.70
N LYS A 101 4.56 -5.86 5.74
CA LYS A 101 4.92 -5.92 4.32
C LYS A 101 4.83 -4.55 3.62
N LEU A 102 4.04 -3.64 4.19
CA LEU A 102 3.88 -2.29 3.67
C LEU A 102 5.07 -1.41 4.04
N PRO A 103 5.40 -0.40 3.21
CA PRO A 103 6.38 0.63 3.57
C PRO A 103 6.04 1.25 4.93
N GLU A 104 7.06 1.59 5.72
CA GLU A 104 6.87 2.11 7.09
C GLU A 104 5.95 3.33 7.11
N PHE A 105 6.16 4.27 6.18
CA PHE A 105 5.36 5.49 6.08
C PHE A 105 3.88 5.25 5.72
N PHE A 106 3.55 4.05 5.24
CA PHE A 106 2.18 3.70 4.83
C PHE A 106 1.44 2.86 5.88
N ARG A 107 2.10 2.32 6.91
CA ARG A 107 1.49 1.40 7.89
C ARG A 107 0.38 2.05 8.70
N ASP A 108 0.59 3.28 9.14
CA ASP A 108 -0.42 4.03 9.90
C ASP A 108 -1.64 4.34 9.04
N VAL A 109 -1.41 4.68 7.77
CA VAL A 109 -2.50 4.92 6.80
C VAL A 109 -3.29 3.65 6.51
N ALA A 110 -2.61 2.50 6.43
CA ALA A 110 -3.29 1.22 6.22
C ALA A 110 -4.26 0.87 7.35
N LEU A 111 -3.94 1.23 8.60
CA LEU A 111 -4.87 1.08 9.74
C LEU A 111 -6.10 1.97 9.58
N LEU A 112 -5.90 3.26 9.25
CA LEU A 112 -7.00 4.19 8.99
C LEU A 112 -7.87 3.71 7.81
N GLU A 113 -7.25 3.17 6.76
CA GLU A 113 -7.93 2.59 5.59
C GLU A 113 -8.80 1.39 5.99
N GLU A 114 -8.28 0.50 6.85
CA GLU A 114 -9.01 -0.68 7.31
C GLU A 114 -10.28 -0.33 8.10
N GLU A 115 -10.34 0.81 8.77
CA GLU A 115 -11.47 1.25 9.60
C GLU A 115 -12.32 2.34 8.93
N ALA A 116 -11.90 2.84 7.76
CA ALA A 116 -12.54 3.95 7.07
C ALA A 116 -14.03 3.68 6.78
N LEU A 117 -14.85 4.72 6.95
CA LEU A 117 -16.26 4.78 6.55
C LEU A 117 -16.39 5.27 5.10
N SER A 118 -15.53 6.23 4.72
CA SER A 118 -15.43 6.73 3.35
C SER A 118 -13.98 7.02 2.97
N ARG A 119 -13.70 6.94 1.67
CA ARG A 119 -12.39 7.24 1.11
C ARG A 119 -12.51 7.89 -0.25
N TYR A 120 -11.81 8.99 -0.43
CA TYR A 120 -11.83 9.85 -1.61
C TYR A 120 -10.41 10.07 -2.10
N ASP A 121 -10.06 9.49 -3.24
CA ASP A 121 -8.71 9.50 -3.82
C ASP A 121 -8.61 10.43 -5.02
N TRP A 122 -7.49 11.13 -5.12
CA TRP A 122 -7.02 11.78 -6.34
C TRP A 122 -5.66 11.22 -6.72
N ASP A 123 -5.57 10.60 -7.89
CA ASP A 123 -4.35 10.01 -8.46
C ASP A 123 -4.10 10.52 -9.87
N PRO A 124 -3.13 11.44 -10.06
CA PRO A 124 -2.89 12.06 -11.37
C PRO A 124 -2.16 11.19 -12.38
N LEU A 125 -1.26 10.30 -11.95
CA LEU A 125 -0.25 9.65 -12.81
C LEU A 125 -0.31 8.13 -12.84
N LEU A 126 -0.91 7.49 -11.83
CA LEU A 126 -1.06 6.04 -11.73
C LEU A 126 -2.51 5.68 -11.43
N VAL A 127 -2.89 4.47 -11.77
CA VAL A 127 -4.14 3.89 -11.27
C VAL A 127 -4.04 3.74 -9.75
N PRO A 128 -5.05 4.16 -8.96
CA PRO A 128 -5.06 4.02 -7.51
C PRO A 128 -4.72 2.62 -7.06
N GLY A 129 -3.88 2.49 -6.02
CA GLY A 129 -3.37 1.20 -5.57
C GLY A 129 -4.44 0.16 -5.26
N LEU A 130 -5.59 0.59 -4.71
CA LEU A 130 -6.73 -0.29 -4.42
C LEU A 130 -7.41 -0.85 -5.68
N LEU A 131 -7.23 -0.22 -6.83
CA LEU A 131 -7.87 -0.62 -8.09
C LEU A 131 -6.92 -1.32 -9.07
N GLN A 132 -5.64 -1.51 -8.68
CA GLN A 132 -4.64 -2.13 -9.55
C GLN A 132 -4.87 -3.64 -9.69
N THR A 133 -4.75 -4.14 -10.92
CA THR A 133 -4.64 -5.59 -11.15
C THR A 133 -3.26 -6.09 -10.70
N GLU A 134 -3.12 -7.40 -10.50
CA GLU A 134 -1.84 -8.00 -10.13
C GLU A 134 -0.74 -7.70 -11.16
N ASP A 135 -1.04 -7.88 -12.45
CA ASP A 135 -0.08 -7.64 -13.54
C ASP A 135 0.35 -6.17 -13.60
N TYR A 136 -0.58 -5.22 -13.35
CA TYR A 136 -0.26 -3.79 -13.30
C TYR A 136 0.64 -3.46 -12.10
N ALA A 137 0.29 -3.95 -10.91
CA ALA A 137 1.10 -3.76 -9.70
C ALA A 137 2.50 -4.38 -9.87
N ARG A 138 2.58 -5.59 -10.41
CA ARG A 138 3.84 -6.28 -10.69
C ARG A 138 4.71 -5.49 -11.66
N ALA A 139 4.13 -4.96 -12.73
CA ALA A 139 4.85 -4.13 -13.69
C ALA A 139 5.43 -2.86 -13.05
N LEU A 140 4.69 -2.22 -12.14
CA LEU A 140 5.19 -1.05 -11.38
C LEU A 140 6.36 -1.40 -10.48
N PHE A 141 6.25 -2.48 -9.70
CA PHE A 141 7.31 -2.89 -8.78
C PHE A 141 8.55 -3.44 -9.52
N SER A 142 8.37 -4.11 -10.65
CA SER A 142 9.49 -4.58 -11.50
C SER A 142 10.25 -3.42 -12.16
N ALA A 143 9.61 -2.26 -12.37
CA ALA A 143 10.22 -1.06 -12.92
C ALA A 143 10.78 -0.12 -11.84
N HIS A 144 10.78 -0.53 -10.56
CA HIS A 144 11.25 0.31 -9.45
C HIS A 144 12.73 0.68 -9.59
N CYS A 145 13.09 1.90 -9.19
CA CYS A 145 14.47 2.38 -9.17
C CYS A 145 14.82 2.95 -7.78
N PRO A 146 15.82 2.39 -7.10
CA PRO A 146 16.68 1.25 -7.49
C PRO A 146 15.90 -0.06 -7.66
N PRO A 147 16.42 -1.05 -8.43
CA PRO A 147 15.73 -2.30 -8.68
C PRO A 147 15.46 -3.09 -7.39
N LEU A 148 14.25 -3.65 -7.29
CA LEU A 148 13.87 -4.59 -6.24
C LEU A 148 14.28 -6.02 -6.63
N SER A 149 14.56 -6.85 -5.63
CA SER A 149 14.69 -8.29 -5.83
C SER A 149 13.34 -8.93 -6.14
N GLU A 150 13.35 -10.15 -6.71
CA GLU A 150 12.13 -10.90 -7.01
C GLU A 150 11.26 -11.10 -5.77
N ASP A 151 11.88 -11.45 -4.63
CA ASP A 151 11.16 -11.62 -3.36
C ASP A 151 10.52 -10.31 -2.86
N GLU A 152 11.17 -9.16 -3.02
CA GLU A 152 10.62 -7.86 -2.67
C GLU A 152 9.46 -7.45 -3.60
N ILE A 153 9.55 -7.78 -4.89
CA ILE A 153 8.45 -7.57 -5.86
C ILE A 153 7.23 -8.40 -5.44
N GLU A 154 7.43 -9.71 -5.18
CA GLU A 154 6.33 -10.58 -4.76
C GLU A 154 5.66 -10.09 -3.46
N LEU A 155 6.45 -9.72 -2.46
CA LEU A 155 5.94 -9.16 -1.20
C LEU A 155 5.14 -7.88 -1.41
N SER A 156 5.63 -6.99 -2.28
CA SER A 156 4.98 -5.72 -2.57
C SER A 156 3.67 -5.90 -3.33
N VAL A 157 3.63 -6.83 -4.29
CA VAL A 157 2.41 -7.22 -5.02
C VAL A 157 1.39 -7.83 -4.05
N GLU A 158 1.81 -8.79 -3.22
CA GLU A 158 0.94 -9.42 -2.22
C GLU A 158 0.37 -8.40 -1.24
N ALA A 159 1.20 -7.48 -0.73
CA ALA A 159 0.77 -6.40 0.16
C ALA A 159 -0.23 -5.45 -0.53
N ARG A 160 -0.01 -5.13 -1.83
CA ARG A 160 -0.91 -4.31 -2.63
C ARG A 160 -2.29 -4.97 -2.78
N LEU A 161 -2.32 -6.23 -3.17
CA LEU A 161 -3.56 -6.98 -3.40
C LEU A 161 -4.31 -7.27 -2.10
N SER A 162 -3.60 -7.48 -0.98
CA SER A 162 -4.25 -7.72 0.31
C SER A 162 -5.13 -6.56 0.77
N ARG A 163 -4.78 -5.31 0.41
CA ARG A 163 -5.59 -4.12 0.71
C ARG A 163 -6.93 -4.11 -0.02
N GLN A 164 -7.05 -4.80 -1.16
CA GLN A 164 -8.31 -4.89 -1.91
C GLN A 164 -9.43 -5.62 -1.16
N ARG A 165 -9.13 -6.28 -0.02
CA ARG A 165 -10.17 -6.79 0.90
C ARG A 165 -11.13 -5.68 1.35
N LEU A 166 -10.68 -4.43 1.35
CA LEU A 166 -11.51 -3.25 1.62
C LEU A 166 -12.72 -3.19 0.68
N LEU A 167 -12.54 -3.53 -0.59
CA LEU A 167 -13.59 -3.48 -1.62
C LEU A 167 -14.71 -4.51 -1.40
N ALA A 168 -14.43 -5.59 -0.65
CA ALA A 168 -15.33 -6.70 -0.40
C ALA A 168 -15.84 -6.77 1.05
N ARG A 169 -15.72 -5.68 1.82
CA ARG A 169 -16.17 -5.65 3.22
C ARG A 169 -17.70 -5.84 3.31
N LYS A 170 -18.14 -6.56 4.36
CA LYS A 170 -19.59 -6.74 4.65
C LYS A 170 -20.31 -5.42 4.91
N LYS A 171 -19.65 -4.47 5.61
CA LYS A 171 -20.09 -3.08 5.72
C LYS A 171 -19.31 -2.30 4.65
N PRO A 172 -19.95 -1.95 3.52
CA PRO A 172 -19.26 -1.26 2.44
C PRO A 172 -18.66 0.06 2.90
N VAL A 173 -17.49 0.39 2.37
CA VAL A 173 -16.86 1.71 2.49
C VAL A 173 -17.31 2.52 1.29
N GLU A 174 -17.70 3.77 1.48
CA GLU A 174 -17.95 4.68 0.38
C GLU A 174 -16.62 5.06 -0.30
N LEU A 175 -16.48 4.72 -1.56
CA LEU A 175 -15.24 4.90 -2.32
C LEU A 175 -15.46 5.81 -3.52
N CYS A 176 -14.66 6.87 -3.65
CA CYS A 176 -14.70 7.72 -4.81
C CYS A 176 -13.27 8.02 -5.29
N PHE A 177 -13.00 7.69 -6.53
CA PHE A 177 -11.69 7.85 -7.17
C PHE A 177 -11.79 8.85 -8.31
N VAL A 178 -11.03 9.94 -8.24
CA VAL A 178 -10.78 10.82 -9.37
C VAL A 178 -9.40 10.46 -9.93
N ILE A 179 -9.37 9.99 -11.17
CA ILE A 179 -8.15 9.49 -11.82
C ILE A 179 -7.78 10.43 -12.95
N GLY A 180 -6.54 10.90 -12.99
CA GLY A 180 -6.05 11.71 -14.09
C GLY A 180 -5.99 10.93 -15.41
N GLU A 181 -6.38 11.56 -16.52
CA GLU A 181 -6.30 10.95 -17.86
C GLU A 181 -4.91 10.39 -18.16
N ALA A 182 -3.84 11.01 -17.63
CA ALA A 182 -2.45 10.52 -17.78
C ALA A 182 -2.26 9.09 -17.24
N ALA A 183 -2.84 8.79 -16.06
CA ALA A 183 -2.77 7.46 -15.46
C ALA A 183 -3.40 6.38 -16.34
N LEU A 184 -4.46 6.73 -17.05
CA LEU A 184 -5.20 5.80 -17.90
C LEU A 184 -4.54 5.58 -19.28
N ARG A 185 -3.81 6.60 -19.78
CA ARG A 185 -3.11 6.52 -21.07
C ARG A 185 -1.71 5.95 -20.99
N ASN A 186 -1.08 5.98 -19.82
CA ASN A 186 0.27 5.45 -19.63
C ASN A 186 0.24 3.92 -19.70
N PRO A 187 0.89 3.26 -20.69
CA PRO A 187 0.80 1.82 -20.88
C PRO A 187 1.72 1.06 -19.90
N VAL A 188 1.46 1.17 -18.60
CA VAL A 188 2.19 0.44 -17.56
C VAL A 188 2.13 -1.06 -17.83
N GLY A 189 3.28 -1.72 -17.89
CA GLY A 189 3.39 -3.14 -18.22
C GLY A 189 3.08 -3.47 -19.68
N GLY A 190 2.93 -2.46 -20.55
CA GLY A 190 2.59 -2.59 -21.95
C GLY A 190 1.09 -2.64 -22.23
N LYS A 191 0.72 -2.66 -23.52
CA LYS A 191 -0.67 -2.52 -23.99
C LYS A 191 -1.63 -3.56 -23.40
N ARG A 192 -1.20 -4.83 -23.29
CA ARG A 192 -2.04 -5.91 -22.74
C ARG A 192 -2.41 -5.62 -21.28
N VAL A 193 -1.42 -5.36 -20.45
CA VAL A 193 -1.62 -5.12 -19.01
C VAL A 193 -2.48 -3.89 -18.80
N GLN A 194 -2.21 -2.81 -19.56
CA GLN A 194 -3.00 -1.59 -19.48
C GLN A 194 -4.46 -1.80 -19.90
N ARG A 195 -4.72 -2.57 -20.95
CA ARG A 195 -6.10 -2.91 -21.35
C ARG A 195 -6.83 -3.66 -20.25
N GLU A 196 -6.21 -4.71 -19.69
CA GLU A 196 -6.78 -5.51 -18.61
C GLU A 196 -7.05 -4.65 -17.37
N GLN A 197 -6.18 -3.69 -17.08
CA GLN A 197 -6.37 -2.71 -16.00
C GLN A 197 -7.57 -1.80 -16.26
N LEU A 198 -7.75 -1.28 -17.48
CA LEU A 198 -8.89 -0.45 -17.84
C LEU A 198 -10.21 -1.23 -17.77
N GLU A 199 -10.21 -2.50 -18.18
CA GLU A 199 -11.36 -3.38 -18.06
C GLU A 199 -11.71 -3.69 -16.59
N ALA A 200 -10.69 -3.82 -15.73
CA ALA A 200 -10.89 -3.97 -14.29
C ALA A 200 -11.52 -2.71 -13.66
N LEU A 201 -11.07 -1.52 -14.04
CA LEU A 201 -11.69 -0.25 -13.58
C LEU A 201 -13.18 -0.18 -13.95
N ARG A 202 -13.56 -0.61 -15.15
CA ARG A 202 -14.97 -0.65 -15.56
C ARG A 202 -15.81 -1.58 -14.67
N LYS A 203 -15.27 -2.77 -14.35
CA LYS A 203 -15.95 -3.72 -13.44
C LYS A 203 -16.07 -3.14 -12.01
N HIS A 204 -15.07 -2.41 -11.55
CA HIS A 204 -15.13 -1.74 -10.25
C HIS A 204 -16.18 -0.63 -10.23
N ALA A 205 -16.35 0.11 -11.32
CA ALA A 205 -17.37 1.16 -11.45
C ALA A 205 -18.82 0.63 -11.38
N ASP A 206 -19.04 -0.69 -11.57
CA ASP A 206 -20.35 -1.32 -11.41
C ASP A 206 -20.74 -1.56 -9.93
N LEU A 207 -19.79 -1.39 -8.99
CA LEU A 207 -20.05 -1.57 -7.56
C LEU A 207 -20.85 -0.38 -6.99
N PRO A 208 -21.96 -0.61 -6.26
CA PRO A 208 -22.88 0.47 -5.84
C PRO A 208 -22.29 1.45 -4.83
N HIS A 209 -21.17 1.09 -4.18
CA HIS A 209 -20.48 1.92 -3.18
C HIS A 209 -19.18 2.54 -3.74
N MET A 210 -19.01 2.50 -5.06
CA MET A 210 -17.79 3.00 -5.72
C MET A 210 -18.14 3.94 -6.86
N GLU A 211 -17.50 5.10 -6.87
CA GLU A 211 -17.53 6.03 -7.99
C GLU A 211 -16.12 6.18 -8.58
N ILE A 212 -16.01 6.08 -9.89
CA ILE A 212 -14.77 6.33 -10.64
C ILE A 212 -15.02 7.47 -11.63
N GLN A 213 -14.26 8.54 -11.47
CA GLN A 213 -14.33 9.72 -12.34
C GLN A 213 -12.96 9.97 -12.99
N VAL A 214 -12.97 10.47 -14.22
CA VAL A 214 -11.77 10.82 -14.96
C VAL A 214 -11.60 12.33 -15.00
N MET A 215 -10.42 12.82 -14.61
CA MET A 215 -10.01 14.20 -14.80
C MET A 215 -9.36 14.33 -16.18
N PRO A 216 -10.03 14.93 -17.18
CA PRO A 216 -9.48 15.04 -18.51
C PRO A 216 -8.38 16.13 -18.59
N TRP A 217 -7.43 15.98 -19.49
CA TRP A 217 -6.39 16.99 -19.74
C TRP A 217 -6.94 18.34 -20.16
N THR A 218 -8.11 18.34 -20.79
CA THR A 218 -8.79 19.54 -21.22
C THR A 218 -9.35 20.40 -20.09
N CYS A 219 -9.37 19.87 -18.85
CA CYS A 219 -9.80 20.63 -17.67
C CYS A 219 -8.91 21.87 -17.40
N GLY A 220 -7.65 21.84 -17.82
CA GLY A 220 -6.69 22.92 -17.54
C GLY A 220 -6.30 22.99 -16.06
N PHE A 221 -6.42 24.18 -15.45
CA PHE A 221 -6.04 24.36 -14.05
C PHE A 221 -7.07 23.74 -13.09
N HIS A 222 -6.57 22.93 -12.16
CA HIS A 222 -7.36 22.38 -11.04
C HIS A 222 -6.47 22.18 -9.81
N PRO A 223 -7.04 22.15 -8.57
CA PRO A 223 -6.25 22.07 -7.33
C PRO A 223 -5.43 20.76 -7.19
N GLY A 224 -5.76 19.72 -7.94
CA GLY A 224 -5.03 18.44 -7.96
C GLY A 224 -3.67 18.49 -8.65
N LEU A 225 -3.28 19.58 -9.31
CA LEU A 225 -1.94 19.74 -9.91
C LEU A 225 -0.82 19.75 -8.85
N ASN A 226 -1.15 19.91 -7.57
CA ASN A 226 -0.18 19.84 -6.48
C ASN A 226 0.24 18.40 -6.08
N GLY A 227 -0.30 17.40 -6.71
CA GLY A 227 0.03 15.98 -6.47
C GLY A 227 -1.15 15.15 -5.97
N PRO A 228 -0.92 13.84 -5.73
CA PRO A 228 -1.94 12.94 -5.23
C PRO A 228 -2.37 13.30 -3.81
N MET A 229 -3.60 12.98 -3.47
CA MET A 229 -4.11 13.12 -2.11
C MET A 229 -5.28 12.17 -1.86
N VAL A 230 -5.46 11.81 -0.59
CA VAL A 230 -6.59 11.04 -0.10
C VAL A 230 -7.27 11.81 1.03
N VAL A 231 -8.58 11.75 1.08
CA VAL A 231 -9.40 12.19 2.20
C VAL A 231 -10.18 10.98 2.69
N MET A 232 -10.13 10.70 4.00
CA MET A 232 -10.83 9.56 4.62
C MET A 232 -11.62 10.02 5.83
N GLU A 233 -12.78 9.40 6.03
CA GLU A 233 -13.53 9.48 7.27
C GLU A 233 -13.29 8.21 8.09
N THR A 234 -12.83 8.36 9.33
CA THR A 234 -12.55 7.24 10.25
C THR A 234 -13.81 6.70 10.90
N ALA A 235 -13.69 5.59 11.63
CA ALA A 235 -14.81 4.99 12.38
C ALA A 235 -15.38 5.94 13.46
N GLU A 236 -14.56 6.90 13.96
CA GLU A 236 -14.94 7.92 14.93
C GLU A 236 -15.58 9.16 14.28
N HIS A 237 -15.84 9.12 12.95
CA HIS A 237 -16.33 10.26 12.18
C HIS A 237 -15.36 11.45 12.11
N GLU A 238 -14.08 11.21 12.33
CA GLU A 238 -13.04 12.20 12.09
C GLU A 238 -12.60 12.14 10.62
N VAL A 239 -12.37 13.31 10.00
CA VAL A 239 -11.85 13.40 8.66
C VAL A 239 -10.35 13.61 8.72
N VAL A 240 -9.61 12.81 7.96
CA VAL A 240 -8.16 12.92 7.81
C VAL A 240 -7.76 13.05 6.36
N GLY A 241 -6.69 13.79 6.11
CA GLY A 241 -6.03 13.84 4.81
C GLY A 241 -4.79 12.96 4.77
N TYR A 242 -4.45 12.43 3.61
CA TYR A 242 -3.18 11.77 3.39
C TYR A 242 -2.54 12.25 2.09
N VAL A 243 -1.24 12.46 2.12
CA VAL A 243 -0.42 12.77 0.96
C VAL A 243 0.78 11.85 0.93
N GLU A 244 1.18 11.45 -0.27
CA GLU A 244 2.32 10.58 -0.50
C GLU A 244 3.25 11.18 -1.55
N SER A 245 4.54 11.05 -1.33
CA SER A 245 5.58 11.45 -2.27
C SER A 245 6.77 10.51 -2.13
N GLN A 246 7.33 10.04 -3.24
CA GLN A 246 8.51 9.16 -3.28
C GLN A 246 8.55 8.11 -2.14
N GLU A 247 9.34 8.34 -1.10
CA GLU A 247 9.54 7.43 0.04
C GLU A 247 8.92 7.98 1.35
N ALA A 248 7.97 8.91 1.26
CA ALA A 248 7.36 9.56 2.43
C ALA A 248 5.85 9.70 2.28
N GLY A 249 5.12 9.48 3.36
CA GLY A 249 3.69 9.73 3.46
C GLY A 249 3.34 10.43 4.76
N PHE A 250 2.33 11.30 4.72
CA PHE A 250 1.92 12.11 5.87
C PHE A 250 0.42 12.08 6.04
N VAL A 251 -0.03 11.67 7.23
CA VAL A 251 -1.40 11.86 7.67
C VAL A 251 -1.57 13.30 8.17
N VAL A 252 -2.61 13.96 7.71
CA VAL A 252 -2.98 15.33 8.08
C VAL A 252 -4.27 15.25 8.86
N SER A 253 -4.23 15.60 10.16
CA SER A 253 -5.38 15.62 11.09
C SER A 253 -5.72 17.02 11.61
N ASP A 254 -4.93 18.03 11.27
CA ASP A 254 -5.26 19.43 11.61
C ASP A 254 -6.53 19.88 10.87
N ALA A 255 -7.52 20.36 11.62
CA ALA A 255 -8.86 20.63 11.10
C ALA A 255 -8.89 21.63 9.92
N ASP A 256 -8.07 22.71 9.98
CA ASP A 256 -8.03 23.72 8.92
C ASP A 256 -7.42 23.15 7.64
N ARG A 257 -6.36 22.36 7.80
CA ARG A 257 -5.71 21.68 6.67
C ARG A 257 -6.61 20.62 6.04
N VAL A 258 -7.27 19.80 6.85
CA VAL A 258 -8.23 18.78 6.39
C VAL A 258 -9.40 19.43 5.67
N SER A 259 -9.95 20.53 6.20
CA SER A 259 -10.98 21.32 5.52
C SER A 259 -10.51 21.76 4.13
N ALA A 260 -9.27 22.25 4.00
CA ALA A 260 -8.70 22.62 2.71
C ALA A 260 -8.57 21.42 1.74
N PHE A 261 -8.25 20.22 2.24
CA PHE A 261 -8.22 18.99 1.42
C PHE A 261 -9.61 18.64 0.91
N THR A 262 -10.61 18.66 1.78
CA THR A 262 -12.01 18.39 1.42
C THR A 262 -12.53 19.37 0.35
N HIS A 263 -12.25 20.66 0.50
CA HIS A 263 -12.62 21.67 -0.50
C HIS A 263 -11.93 21.43 -1.85
N ARG A 264 -10.63 21.09 -1.85
CA ARG A 264 -9.89 20.77 -3.08
C ARG A 264 -10.48 19.55 -3.77
N TYR A 265 -10.75 18.49 -3.02
CA TYR A 265 -11.34 17.26 -3.56
C TYR A 265 -12.72 17.52 -4.15
N GLY A 266 -13.60 18.21 -3.43
CA GLY A 266 -14.92 18.61 -3.91
C GLY A 266 -14.84 19.42 -5.21
N LYS A 267 -13.88 20.36 -5.31
CA LYS A 267 -13.64 21.12 -6.55
C LYS A 267 -13.17 20.23 -7.70
N MET A 268 -12.26 19.30 -7.46
CA MET A 268 -11.77 18.37 -8.48
C MET A 268 -12.89 17.45 -8.97
N ARG A 269 -13.68 16.90 -8.05
CA ARG A 269 -14.84 16.08 -8.39
C ARG A 269 -15.86 16.81 -9.28
N SER A 270 -16.06 18.11 -9.06
CA SER A 270 -16.95 18.94 -9.88
C SER A 270 -16.40 19.26 -11.28
N LEU A 271 -15.09 19.11 -11.51
CA LEU A 271 -14.40 19.36 -12.77
C LEU A 271 -14.14 18.09 -13.58
N ALA A 272 -14.16 16.94 -12.92
CA ALA A 272 -14.01 15.64 -13.54
C ALA A 272 -15.25 15.28 -14.39
N LEU A 273 -15.08 14.36 -15.32
CA LEU A 273 -16.21 13.72 -16.01
C LEU A 273 -17.12 13.06 -14.97
N ASN A 274 -18.42 13.04 -15.21
CA ASN A 274 -19.32 12.27 -14.36
C ASN A 274 -19.04 10.74 -14.48
N PRO A 275 -19.58 9.88 -13.58
CA PRO A 275 -19.30 8.45 -13.59
C PRO A 275 -19.60 7.76 -14.94
N ASP A 276 -20.73 8.08 -15.59
CA ASP A 276 -21.13 7.49 -16.88
C ASP A 276 -20.18 7.91 -18.02
N GLU A 277 -19.86 9.20 -18.11
CA GLU A 277 -18.89 9.72 -19.07
C GLU A 277 -17.51 9.12 -18.85
N SER A 278 -17.10 8.93 -17.59
CA SER A 278 -15.84 8.31 -17.21
C SER A 278 -15.77 6.84 -17.61
N ALA A 279 -16.83 6.06 -17.38
CA ALA A 279 -16.92 4.68 -17.82
C ALA A 279 -16.83 4.56 -19.35
N GLN A 280 -17.49 5.44 -20.09
CA GLN A 280 -17.38 5.52 -21.56
C GLN A 280 -15.97 5.92 -22.01
N PHE A 281 -15.33 6.87 -21.33
CA PHE A 281 -13.96 7.29 -21.61
C PHE A 281 -12.97 6.13 -21.43
N ILE A 282 -13.04 5.43 -20.29
CA ILE A 282 -12.20 4.27 -19.98
C ILE A 282 -12.43 3.16 -21.01
N GLY A 283 -13.70 2.91 -21.39
CA GLY A 283 -14.05 1.90 -22.39
C GLY A 283 -13.46 2.20 -23.78
N ARG A 284 -13.50 3.47 -24.22
CA ARG A 284 -12.85 3.88 -25.49
C ARG A 284 -11.35 3.64 -25.45
N LEU A 285 -10.68 4.06 -24.37
CA LEU A 285 -9.22 3.85 -24.22
C LEU A 285 -8.85 2.36 -24.23
N ALA A 286 -9.63 1.50 -23.60
CA ALA A 286 -9.39 0.05 -23.64
C ALA A 286 -9.50 -0.51 -25.05
N GLY A 287 -10.40 0.05 -25.89
CA GLY A 287 -10.56 -0.34 -27.29
C GLY A 287 -9.45 0.17 -28.22
N GLU A 288 -8.71 1.23 -27.84
CA GLU A 288 -7.59 1.80 -28.60
C GLU A 288 -6.27 1.03 -28.39
N LEU A 289 -6.14 0.23 -27.36
CA LEU A 289 -4.94 -0.55 -27.01
C LEU A 289 -4.90 -1.91 -27.69
#